data_8e1d5e70f1ecb80c9ba42fc756fc2e0b
#
_entry.id   8e1d5e70f1ecb80c9ba42fc756fc2e0b
#
_cell.length_a   1.000
_cell.length_b   1.000
_cell.length_c   1.000
_cell.angle_alpha   90.00
_cell.angle_beta   90.00
_cell.angle_gamma   90.00
#
_symmetry.space_group_name_H-M   'P 1'
#
loop_
_entity.id
_entity.type
_entity.pdbx_description
1 polymer ?
#
loop_
_entity_poly.entity_id
_entity_poly.type
_entity_poly.pdbx_seq_one_letter_code
_entity_poly.pdbx_strand_id
1 'polypeptide(L)'
;SLSQLDVNRIERVEIVEGPMSVVYGTDALAGVINIITKKGPGYSGESTWRVGARIQEETMGKEYQFFNGEGLHNESIDLGFNLKNGLYFNGGYTRNDNGGWQGDLTGREKRWHPKDQSLANGMIGFQRRNLNVWYRLDFLDEKIFGPLNGTAIEPEKVSDKDYLTKRYTHQLQADWRLDNRLSVNLALSYQDYKRRTQTTWTDLSTGEKWLSAEDASQDVTQYK
;
A
#
# COMPACT_ATOMS: atom_id res chain seq x y z
N SER A 1 5.92 -1.47 5.50
CA SER A 1 6.60 -2.42 4.61
C SER A 1 6.62 -1.89 3.17
N LEU A 2 7.71 -2.12 2.43
CA LEU A 2 7.81 -1.75 1.00
C LEU A 2 6.72 -2.44 0.16
N SER A 3 6.30 -3.64 0.55
CA SER A 3 5.24 -4.39 -0.11
C SER A 3 3.84 -3.76 0.00
N GLN A 4 3.69 -2.71 0.81
CA GLN A 4 2.46 -1.95 1.00
C GLN A 4 2.48 -0.60 0.25
N LEU A 5 3.45 -0.40 -0.62
CA LEU A 5 3.51 0.74 -1.52
C LEU A 5 2.91 0.37 -2.87
N ASP A 6 2.10 1.27 -3.39
CA ASP A 6 1.57 1.13 -4.75
C ASP A 6 2.67 1.47 -5.76
N VAL A 7 3.26 0.45 -6.38
CA VAL A 7 4.33 0.61 -7.35
C VAL A 7 3.91 1.40 -8.59
N ASN A 8 2.62 1.39 -8.94
CA ASN A 8 2.10 2.14 -10.08
C ASN A 8 2.16 3.66 -9.86
N ARG A 9 2.28 4.08 -8.60
CA ARG A 9 2.40 5.49 -8.20
C ARG A 9 3.84 5.98 -8.08
N ILE A 10 4.82 5.10 -8.15
CA ILE A 10 6.23 5.50 -8.05
C ILE A 10 6.62 6.23 -9.33
N GLU A 11 7.16 7.44 -9.17
CA GLU A 11 7.79 8.19 -10.26
C GLU A 11 9.25 7.78 -10.41
N ARG A 12 9.98 7.75 -9.29
CA ARG A 12 11.37 7.33 -9.23
C ARG A 12 11.76 6.91 -7.82
N VAL A 13 12.82 6.13 -7.74
CA VAL A 13 13.46 5.74 -6.49
C VAL A 13 14.85 6.37 -6.48
N GLU A 14 15.17 7.08 -5.41
CA GLU A 14 16.48 7.68 -5.17
C GLU A 14 17.16 6.91 -4.04
N ILE A 15 18.36 6.42 -4.31
CA ILE A 15 19.17 5.72 -3.31
C ILE A 15 20.31 6.66 -2.95
N VAL A 16 20.38 7.03 -1.68
CA VAL A 16 21.43 7.88 -1.13
C VAL A 16 22.27 7.02 -0.18
N GLU A 17 23.51 6.79 -0.54
CA GLU A 17 24.48 6.03 0.27
C GLU A 17 25.21 6.96 1.24
N GLY A 18 25.49 6.45 2.43
CA GLY A 18 26.22 7.17 3.48
C GLY A 18 25.34 7.62 4.64
N PRO A 19 25.96 8.16 5.70
CA PRO A 19 25.26 8.55 6.91
C PRO A 19 24.41 9.81 6.68
N MET A 20 23.09 9.64 6.65
CA MET A 20 22.09 10.69 6.41
C MET A 20 21.24 11.00 7.64
N SER A 21 21.72 10.65 8.83
CA SER A 21 21.01 10.79 10.10
C SER A 21 20.59 12.23 10.41
N VAL A 22 21.34 13.22 9.96
CA VAL A 22 21.05 14.64 10.17
C VAL A 22 19.79 15.08 9.42
N VAL A 23 19.53 14.49 8.25
CA VAL A 23 18.41 14.88 7.38
C VAL A 23 17.19 13.95 7.56
N TYR A 24 17.43 12.65 7.72
CA TYR A 24 16.38 11.63 7.71
C TYR A 24 16.17 10.89 9.04
N GLY A 25 16.91 11.27 10.08
CA GLY A 25 16.78 10.70 11.43
C GLY A 25 17.84 9.64 11.74
N THR A 26 17.86 9.19 13.00
CA THR A 26 18.89 8.32 13.56
C THR A 26 19.02 6.94 12.90
N ASP A 27 17.96 6.47 12.25
CA ASP A 27 17.94 5.16 11.59
C ASP A 27 18.63 5.15 10.21
N ALA A 28 18.99 6.32 9.68
CA ALA A 28 19.62 6.49 8.37
C ALA A 28 21.17 6.42 8.43
N LEU A 29 21.73 5.44 9.13
CA LEU A 29 23.18 5.30 9.34
C LEU A 29 23.92 4.79 8.09
N ALA A 30 23.30 3.89 7.33
CA ALA A 30 23.92 3.25 6.16
C ALA A 30 23.47 3.87 4.82
N GLY A 31 22.40 4.63 4.83
CA GLY A 31 21.81 5.26 3.64
C GLY A 31 20.30 5.38 3.71
N VAL A 32 19.73 5.96 2.66
CA VAL A 32 18.29 6.20 2.54
C VAL A 32 17.80 5.77 1.17
N ILE A 33 16.67 5.08 1.13
CA ILE A 33 15.88 4.87 -0.07
C ILE A 33 14.72 5.85 -0.06
N ASN A 34 14.79 6.86 -0.93
CA ASN A 34 13.74 7.87 -1.07
C ASN A 34 12.83 7.50 -2.24
N ILE A 35 11.56 7.24 -1.95
CA ILE A 35 10.57 6.86 -2.97
C ILE A 35 9.74 8.08 -3.30
N ILE A 36 9.94 8.58 -4.51
CA ILE A 36 9.21 9.73 -5.05
C ILE A 36 7.98 9.22 -5.78
N THR A 37 6.81 9.60 -5.29
CA THR A 37 5.54 9.28 -5.95
C THR A 37 5.19 10.31 -7.00
N LYS A 38 4.51 9.86 -8.06
CA LYS A 38 3.98 10.73 -9.11
C LYS A 38 3.21 11.89 -8.49
N LYS A 39 3.66 13.08 -8.76
CA LYS A 39 2.92 14.31 -8.49
C LYS A 39 1.86 14.46 -9.58
N GLY A 40 0.78 15.15 -9.26
CA GLY A 40 -0.17 15.53 -10.30
C GLY A 40 0.50 16.29 -11.44
N PRO A 41 -0.13 16.36 -12.61
CA PRO A 41 0.35 17.23 -13.65
C PRO A 41 0.43 18.65 -13.07
N GLY A 42 1.62 19.23 -13.09
CA GLY A 42 1.85 20.59 -12.58
C GLY A 42 0.97 21.62 -13.31
N TYR A 43 0.79 22.78 -12.70
CA TYR A 43 0.05 23.89 -13.33
C TYR A 43 0.69 24.26 -14.68
N SER A 44 -0.03 23.97 -15.75
CA SER A 44 0.40 24.28 -17.13
C SER A 44 -0.28 25.55 -17.70
N GLY A 45 -1.24 26.12 -16.98
CA GLY A 45 -2.08 27.19 -17.48
C GLY A 45 -3.20 26.72 -18.42
N GLU A 46 -3.28 25.41 -18.67
CA GLU A 46 -4.29 24.78 -19.52
C GLU A 46 -5.07 23.71 -18.74
N SER A 47 -6.28 23.39 -19.22
CA SER A 47 -7.03 22.27 -18.67
C SER A 47 -6.56 20.97 -19.34
N THR A 48 -6.13 20.00 -18.55
CA THR A 48 -5.63 18.71 -19.02
C THR A 48 -6.29 17.56 -18.30
N TRP A 49 -6.46 16.44 -18.99
CA TRP A 49 -6.99 15.21 -18.46
C TRP A 49 -5.99 14.09 -18.68
N ARG A 50 -5.93 13.19 -17.72
CA ARG A 50 -5.18 11.95 -17.81
C ARG A 50 -6.03 10.82 -17.26
N VAL A 51 -6.15 9.74 -18.02
CA VAL A 51 -6.75 8.48 -17.61
C VAL A 51 -5.74 7.39 -17.91
N GLY A 52 -5.45 6.56 -16.94
CA GLY A 52 -4.60 5.39 -17.08
C GLY A 52 -5.31 4.15 -16.57
N ALA A 53 -5.09 3.02 -17.25
CA ALA A 53 -5.49 1.71 -16.78
C ALA A 53 -4.35 0.73 -17.05
N ARG A 54 -4.13 -0.20 -16.14
CA ARG A 54 -3.12 -1.25 -16.28
C ARG A 54 -3.70 -2.56 -15.76
N ILE A 55 -3.45 -3.62 -16.50
CA ILE A 55 -3.70 -5.00 -16.09
C ILE A 55 -2.38 -5.74 -16.29
N GLN A 56 -1.97 -6.46 -15.26
CA GLN A 56 -0.78 -7.30 -15.29
C GLN A 56 -1.14 -8.65 -14.67
N GLU A 57 -0.92 -9.70 -15.44
CA GLU A 57 -1.19 -11.08 -15.08
C GLU A 57 0.11 -11.86 -15.19
N GLU A 58 0.50 -12.59 -14.14
CA GLU A 58 1.71 -13.37 -14.12
C GLU A 58 1.47 -14.75 -13.48
N THR A 59 2.15 -15.77 -13.99
CA THR A 59 2.16 -17.09 -13.36
C THR A 59 3.03 -17.08 -12.11
N MET A 60 2.65 -17.88 -11.12
CA MET A 60 3.49 -18.19 -9.97
C MET A 60 3.99 -19.64 -10.09
N GLY A 61 5.19 -19.80 -10.63
CA GLY A 61 5.65 -21.12 -11.03
C GLY A 61 4.82 -21.69 -12.19
N LYS A 62 4.04 -22.75 -11.93
CA LYS A 62 3.08 -23.34 -12.89
C LYS A 62 1.63 -23.00 -12.56
N GLU A 63 1.41 -22.32 -11.45
CA GLU A 63 0.08 -21.99 -10.91
C GLU A 63 -0.41 -20.69 -11.55
N TYR A 64 -1.60 -20.74 -12.13
CA TYR A 64 -2.23 -19.55 -12.72
C TYR A 64 -3.73 -19.78 -12.93
N GLN A 65 -4.51 -18.79 -12.53
CA GLN A 65 -5.93 -18.63 -12.87
C GLN A 65 -6.14 -17.19 -13.31
N PHE A 66 -6.93 -16.99 -14.36
CA PHE A 66 -7.15 -15.64 -14.89
C PHE A 66 -7.95 -14.77 -13.91
N PHE A 67 -7.42 -13.59 -13.62
CA PHE A 67 -8.06 -12.52 -12.85
C PHE A 67 -8.24 -12.77 -11.34
N ASN A 68 -8.04 -13.96 -10.85
CA ASN A 68 -8.25 -14.30 -9.43
C ASN A 68 -7.64 -15.63 -9.07
N GLY A 69 -7.17 -15.78 -7.83
CA GLY A 69 -6.67 -17.06 -7.31
C GLY A 69 -5.19 -17.26 -7.55
N GLU A 70 -4.82 -18.36 -8.21
CA GLU A 70 -3.42 -18.71 -8.42
C GLU A 70 -2.75 -17.79 -9.43
N GLY A 71 -1.57 -17.27 -9.10
CA GLY A 71 -0.81 -16.34 -9.91
C GLY A 71 -0.64 -14.98 -9.23
N LEU A 72 -0.23 -14.00 -10.02
CA LEU A 72 -0.13 -12.59 -9.64
C LEU A 72 -1.04 -11.76 -10.52
N HIS A 73 -1.94 -11.01 -9.91
CA HIS A 73 -2.90 -10.16 -10.57
C HIS A 73 -2.73 -8.73 -10.05
N ASN A 74 -2.44 -7.80 -10.95
CA ASN A 74 -2.33 -6.38 -10.61
C ASN A 74 -3.17 -5.57 -11.58
N GLU A 75 -4.25 -5.00 -11.09
CA GLU A 75 -5.11 -4.11 -11.83
C GLU A 75 -5.06 -2.72 -11.24
N SER A 76 -4.92 -1.71 -12.08
CA SER A 76 -4.97 -0.34 -11.63
C SER A 76 -5.68 0.59 -12.59
N ILE A 77 -6.31 1.59 -12.01
CA ILE A 77 -6.87 2.73 -12.72
C ILE A 77 -6.39 4.02 -12.06
N ASP A 78 -5.99 4.98 -12.88
CA ASP A 78 -5.62 6.31 -12.41
C ASP A 78 -6.31 7.41 -13.22
N LEU A 79 -6.66 8.48 -12.52
CA LEU A 79 -7.31 9.66 -13.06
C LEU A 79 -6.55 10.89 -12.61
N GLY A 80 -6.44 11.86 -13.50
CA GLY A 80 -5.89 13.17 -13.18
C GLY A 80 -6.52 14.26 -14.01
N PHE A 81 -6.74 15.41 -13.44
CA PHE A 81 -7.12 16.58 -14.18
C PHE A 81 -6.55 17.85 -13.56
N ASN A 82 -6.27 18.82 -14.41
CA ASN A 82 -5.93 20.18 -14.06
C ASN A 82 -6.95 21.13 -14.66
N LEU A 83 -7.20 22.21 -13.95
CA LEU A 83 -8.01 23.32 -14.44
C LEU A 83 -7.15 24.57 -14.64
N LYS A 84 -7.53 25.42 -15.59
CA LYS A 84 -6.84 26.69 -15.89
C LYS A 84 -6.70 27.63 -14.67
N ASN A 85 -7.59 27.51 -13.69
CA ASN A 85 -7.56 28.31 -12.48
C ASN A 85 -6.51 27.85 -11.43
N GLY A 86 -5.84 26.72 -11.70
CA GLY A 86 -4.80 26.15 -10.83
C GLY A 86 -5.27 25.00 -9.95
N LEU A 87 -6.56 24.67 -9.93
CA LEU A 87 -7.05 23.46 -9.28
C LEU A 87 -6.61 22.21 -10.02
N TYR A 88 -6.19 21.21 -9.28
CA TYR A 88 -5.85 19.91 -9.81
C TYR A 88 -6.33 18.78 -8.90
N PHE A 89 -6.58 17.63 -9.51
CA PHE A 89 -6.95 16.40 -8.83
C PHE A 89 -6.18 15.23 -9.42
N ASN A 90 -5.79 14.30 -8.55
CA ASN A 90 -5.28 12.99 -8.94
C ASN A 90 -5.91 11.95 -8.03
N GLY A 91 -6.27 10.82 -8.60
CA GLY A 91 -6.79 9.71 -7.84
C GLY A 91 -6.51 8.40 -8.55
N GLY A 92 -6.47 7.33 -7.81
CA GLY A 92 -6.26 6.01 -8.36
C GLY A 92 -6.69 4.91 -7.41
N TYR A 93 -6.88 3.75 -8.00
CA TYR A 93 -7.15 2.51 -7.30
C TYR A 93 -6.28 1.41 -7.89
N THR A 94 -5.69 0.59 -7.04
CA THR A 94 -4.91 -0.58 -7.43
C THR A 94 -5.36 -1.77 -6.60
N ARG A 95 -5.64 -2.88 -7.26
CA ARG A 95 -5.81 -4.19 -6.65
C ARG A 95 -4.57 -5.02 -6.94
N ASN A 96 -4.01 -5.62 -5.91
CA ASN A 96 -2.98 -6.65 -6.00
C ASN A 96 -3.52 -7.92 -5.38
N ASP A 97 -3.71 -8.94 -6.18
CA ASP A 97 -4.06 -10.28 -5.74
C ASP A 97 -2.90 -11.22 -6.05
N ASN A 98 -2.43 -11.92 -5.03
CA ASN A 98 -1.36 -12.89 -5.11
C ASN A 98 -1.88 -14.20 -4.52
N GLY A 99 -2.08 -15.20 -5.34
CA GLY A 99 -2.59 -16.52 -4.94
C GLY A 99 -1.62 -17.35 -4.08
N GLY A 100 -0.42 -16.81 -3.83
CA GLY A 100 0.64 -17.48 -3.10
C GLY A 100 1.31 -18.56 -3.93
N TRP A 101 2.30 -19.20 -3.35
CA TRP A 101 3.04 -20.29 -3.98
C TRP A 101 3.34 -21.39 -2.97
N GLN A 102 2.99 -22.60 -3.32
CA GLN A 102 3.22 -23.75 -2.45
C GLN A 102 4.70 -24.18 -2.43
N GLY A 103 5.36 -24.13 -3.59
CA GLY A 103 6.75 -24.55 -3.73
C GLY A 103 6.91 -26.05 -3.54
N ASP A 104 7.81 -26.41 -2.64
CA ASP A 104 8.13 -27.80 -2.23
C ASP A 104 7.36 -28.24 -0.96
N LEU A 105 6.52 -27.39 -0.41
CA LEU A 105 5.70 -27.71 0.75
C LEU A 105 4.54 -28.65 0.36
N THR A 106 4.07 -29.42 1.33
CA THR A 106 2.97 -30.38 1.16
C THR A 106 1.74 -29.94 1.96
N GLY A 107 0.57 -30.42 1.53
CA GLY A 107 -0.68 -30.11 2.19
C GLY A 107 -1.19 -28.71 1.87
N ARG A 108 -1.61 -27.96 2.90
CA ARG A 108 -2.24 -26.65 2.78
C ARG A 108 -1.24 -25.48 2.86
N GLU A 109 -0.07 -25.73 3.40
CA GLU A 109 0.92 -24.68 3.62
C GLU A 109 1.44 -24.10 2.31
N LYS A 110 1.67 -22.82 2.31
CA LYS A 110 2.24 -22.07 1.18
C LYS A 110 3.59 -21.46 1.60
N ARG A 111 4.62 -21.60 0.75
CA ARG A 111 5.92 -20.96 0.96
C ARG A 111 5.80 -19.44 0.84
N TRP A 112 5.01 -18.97 -0.11
CA TRP A 112 4.57 -17.58 -0.17
C TRP A 112 3.07 -17.53 0.08
N HIS A 113 2.70 -16.80 1.12
CA HIS A 113 1.33 -16.70 1.55
C HIS A 113 0.50 -15.91 0.53
N PRO A 114 -0.71 -16.35 0.22
CA PRO A 114 -1.67 -15.57 -0.55
C PRO A 114 -1.89 -14.21 0.08
N LYS A 115 -1.99 -13.19 -0.76
CA LYS A 115 -2.13 -11.82 -0.31
C LYS A 115 -3.07 -11.05 -1.24
N ASP A 116 -4.09 -10.44 -0.67
CA ASP A 116 -5.02 -9.54 -1.34
C ASP A 116 -4.84 -8.13 -0.79
N GLN A 117 -4.66 -7.16 -1.69
CA GLN A 117 -4.47 -5.75 -1.34
C GLN A 117 -5.34 -4.86 -2.19
N SER A 118 -6.04 -3.95 -1.55
CA SER A 118 -6.72 -2.82 -2.16
C SER A 118 -6.05 -1.52 -1.73
N LEU A 119 -5.55 -0.76 -2.69
CA LEU A 119 -4.92 0.53 -2.48
C LEU A 119 -5.73 1.60 -3.21
N ALA A 120 -6.18 2.60 -2.48
CA ALA A 120 -6.84 3.76 -3.07
C ALA A 120 -6.12 5.04 -2.66
N ASN A 121 -6.14 6.02 -3.53
CA ASN A 121 -5.56 7.32 -3.24
C ASN A 121 -6.34 8.43 -3.91
N GLY A 122 -6.35 9.58 -3.28
CA GLY A 122 -6.89 10.81 -3.82
C GLY A 122 -6.07 11.99 -3.39
N MET A 123 -5.81 12.92 -4.30
CA MET A 123 -5.14 14.18 -4.01
C MET A 123 -5.88 15.30 -4.71
N ILE A 124 -6.19 16.34 -3.95
CA ILE A 124 -6.70 17.60 -4.47
C ILE A 124 -5.73 18.72 -4.11
N GLY A 125 -5.48 19.60 -5.03
CA GLY A 125 -4.58 20.72 -4.78
C GLY A 125 -4.90 21.95 -5.61
N PHE A 126 -4.26 23.03 -5.21
CA PHE A 126 -4.30 24.29 -5.90
C PHE A 126 -2.89 24.83 -6.06
N GLN A 127 -2.50 25.12 -7.29
CA GLN A 127 -1.19 25.68 -7.62
C GLN A 127 -1.35 26.92 -8.47
N ARG A 128 -0.76 28.02 -8.04
CA ARG A 128 -0.74 29.28 -8.80
C ARG A 128 0.49 30.10 -8.42
N ARG A 129 1.28 30.49 -9.44
CA ARG A 129 2.49 31.33 -9.29
C ARG A 129 3.38 30.93 -8.10
N ASN A 130 3.12 31.52 -6.94
CA ASN A 130 3.93 31.44 -5.74
C ASN A 130 3.30 30.59 -4.61
N LEU A 131 2.15 29.99 -4.85
CA LEU A 131 1.42 29.16 -3.88
C LEU A 131 1.15 27.77 -4.47
N ASN A 132 1.47 26.73 -3.71
CA ASN A 132 1.06 25.36 -3.97
C ASN A 132 0.53 24.76 -2.65
N VAL A 133 -0.73 24.37 -2.64
CA VAL A 133 -1.36 23.71 -1.48
C VAL A 133 -2.02 22.44 -1.98
N TRP A 134 -1.81 21.35 -1.28
CA TRP A 134 -2.49 20.09 -1.61
C TRP A 134 -2.79 19.26 -0.37
N TYR A 135 -3.86 18.51 -0.48
CA TYR A 135 -4.24 17.46 0.46
C TYR A 135 -4.29 16.12 -0.25
N ARG A 136 -3.76 15.08 0.41
CA ARG A 136 -3.77 13.69 -0.06
C ARG A 136 -4.33 12.77 1.01
N LEU A 137 -5.13 11.82 0.54
CA LEU A 137 -5.58 10.66 1.30
C LEU A 137 -5.09 9.39 0.61
N ASP A 138 -4.40 8.54 1.34
CA ASP A 138 -4.03 7.19 0.91
C ASP A 138 -4.72 6.16 1.81
N PHE A 139 -5.30 5.14 1.20
CA PHE A 139 -5.96 4.01 1.86
C PHE A 139 -5.30 2.71 1.45
N LEU A 140 -5.11 1.82 2.42
CA LEU A 140 -4.69 0.43 2.23
C LEU A 140 -5.63 -0.48 3.01
N ASP A 141 -6.12 -1.52 2.33
CA ASP A 141 -6.73 -2.71 2.94
C ASP A 141 -5.94 -3.93 2.46
N GLU A 142 -5.37 -4.69 3.38
CA GLU A 142 -4.53 -5.85 3.07
C GLU A 142 -4.96 -7.05 3.90
N LYS A 143 -5.13 -8.17 3.22
CA LYS A 143 -5.29 -9.48 3.84
C LYS A 143 -4.16 -10.41 3.37
N ILE A 144 -3.44 -11.02 4.33
CA ILE A 144 -2.48 -12.09 4.06
C ILE A 144 -3.05 -13.36 4.69
N PHE A 145 -3.17 -14.42 3.90
CA PHE A 145 -3.72 -15.69 4.32
C PHE A 145 -2.62 -16.70 4.58
N GLY A 146 -2.54 -17.23 5.80
CA GLY A 146 -1.53 -18.21 6.23
C GLY A 146 -2.17 -19.55 6.60
N PRO A 147 -2.40 -20.44 5.63
CA PRO A 147 -2.91 -21.77 5.91
C PRO A 147 -1.82 -22.63 6.55
N LEU A 148 -2.17 -23.33 7.61
CA LEU A 148 -1.30 -24.27 8.31
C LEU A 148 -1.91 -25.67 8.28
N ASN A 149 -1.05 -26.68 8.19
CA ASN A 149 -1.42 -28.09 8.35
C ASN A 149 -1.75 -28.40 9.81
N GLY A 150 -2.44 -29.50 10.04
CA GLY A 150 -2.58 -30.11 11.36
C GLY A 150 -1.24 -30.58 11.92
N THR A 151 -1.17 -30.78 13.22
CA THR A 151 0.03 -31.31 13.87
C THR A 151 0.16 -32.82 13.65
N ALA A 152 1.31 -33.40 13.98
CA ALA A 152 1.51 -34.86 13.90
C ALA A 152 0.57 -35.62 14.87
N ILE A 153 0.07 -34.97 15.93
CA ILE A 153 -0.83 -35.56 16.93
C ILE A 153 -2.30 -35.40 16.52
N GLU A 154 -2.65 -34.25 15.91
CA GLU A 154 -4.01 -33.91 15.47
C GLU A 154 -3.96 -33.43 14.01
N PRO A 155 -3.73 -34.33 13.06
CA PRO A 155 -3.59 -33.98 11.65
C PRO A 155 -4.90 -33.45 11.03
N GLU A 156 -6.04 -33.79 11.62
CA GLU A 156 -7.37 -33.31 11.23
C GLU A 156 -7.67 -31.87 11.67
N LYS A 157 -6.96 -31.36 12.68
CA LYS A 157 -7.13 -29.98 13.14
C LYS A 157 -6.16 -29.05 12.43
N VAL A 158 -6.68 -28.33 11.47
CA VAL A 158 -5.93 -27.35 10.67
C VAL A 158 -6.24 -25.93 11.11
N SER A 159 -5.35 -25.00 10.85
CA SER A 159 -5.61 -23.60 11.14
C SER A 159 -5.30 -22.67 9.96
N ASP A 160 -6.08 -21.61 9.87
CA ASP A 160 -5.90 -20.53 8.92
C ASP A 160 -5.59 -19.25 9.70
N LYS A 161 -4.43 -18.67 9.47
CA LYS A 161 -3.98 -17.45 10.14
C LYS A 161 -4.05 -16.27 9.19
N ASP A 162 -5.06 -15.44 9.38
CA ASP A 162 -5.27 -14.21 8.60
C ASP A 162 -4.56 -13.03 9.28
N TYR A 163 -3.81 -12.26 8.48
CA TYR A 163 -3.25 -10.98 8.88
C TYR A 163 -3.99 -9.88 8.13
N LEU A 164 -4.77 -9.09 8.86
CA LEU A 164 -5.62 -8.04 8.35
C LEU A 164 -5.00 -6.69 8.68
N THR A 165 -4.73 -5.87 7.66
CA THR A 165 -4.14 -4.54 7.84
C THR A 165 -5.00 -3.49 7.17
N LYS A 166 -5.36 -2.43 7.90
CA LYS A 166 -5.98 -1.21 7.35
C LYS A 166 -5.14 0.00 7.70
N ARG A 167 -4.94 0.88 6.73
CA ARG A 167 -4.19 2.12 6.94
C ARG A 167 -4.82 3.26 6.17
N TYR A 168 -5.03 4.36 6.88
CA TYR A 168 -5.37 5.66 6.31
C TYR A 168 -4.21 6.61 6.54
N THR A 169 -3.76 7.30 5.50
CA THR A 169 -2.71 8.31 5.61
C THR A 169 -3.22 9.60 5.00
N HIS A 170 -3.27 10.64 5.81
CA HIS A 170 -3.66 11.98 5.43
C HIS A 170 -2.41 12.85 5.37
N GLN A 171 -2.24 13.62 4.32
CA GLN A 171 -1.13 14.55 4.17
C GLN A 171 -1.66 15.87 3.67
N LEU A 172 -1.20 16.95 4.28
CA LEU A 172 -1.44 18.33 3.85
C LEU A 172 -0.08 19.01 3.67
N GLN A 173 0.11 19.63 2.55
CA GLN A 173 1.31 20.44 2.31
C GLN A 173 0.92 21.79 1.71
N ALA A 174 1.61 22.84 2.15
CA ALA A 174 1.51 24.18 1.60
C ALA A 174 2.91 24.76 1.43
N ASP A 175 3.22 25.16 0.21
CA ASP A 175 4.46 25.83 -0.18
C ASP A 175 4.09 27.23 -0.67
N TRP A 176 4.53 28.26 0.03
CA TRP A 176 4.23 29.64 -0.31
C TRP A 176 5.51 30.48 -0.40
N ARG A 177 5.81 30.99 -1.59
CA ARG A 177 6.88 31.95 -1.79
C ARG A 177 6.31 33.35 -1.68
N LEU A 178 6.58 34.00 -0.57
CA LEU A 178 6.11 35.38 -0.28
C LEU A 178 6.83 36.42 -1.17
N ASP A 179 8.16 36.28 -1.26
CA ASP A 179 9.01 37.10 -2.13
C ASP A 179 10.27 36.33 -2.56
N ASN A 180 11.28 37.01 -3.12
CA ASN A 180 12.53 36.41 -3.53
C ASN A 180 13.44 35.96 -2.36
N ARG A 181 13.13 36.35 -1.14
CA ARG A 181 13.94 36.09 0.08
C ARG A 181 13.23 35.18 1.07
N LEU A 182 11.90 35.13 1.03
CA LEU A 182 11.09 34.44 2.03
C LEU A 182 10.16 33.41 1.38
N SER A 183 10.27 32.17 1.82
CA SER A 183 9.34 31.09 1.53
C SER A 183 8.90 30.40 2.81
N VAL A 184 7.65 29.98 2.85
CA VAL A 184 7.05 29.21 3.95
C VAL A 184 6.62 27.86 3.43
N ASN A 185 7.06 26.80 4.10
CA ASN A 185 6.66 25.44 3.81
C ASN A 185 5.98 24.86 5.06
N LEU A 186 4.79 24.32 4.88
CA LEU A 186 4.05 23.61 5.91
C LEU A 186 3.80 22.18 5.42
N ALA A 187 4.10 21.21 6.25
CA ALA A 187 3.78 19.80 5.99
C ALA A 187 3.17 19.20 7.26
N LEU A 188 2.01 18.59 7.11
CA LEU A 188 1.30 17.88 8.16
C LEU A 188 0.98 16.46 7.66
N SER A 189 1.14 15.48 8.52
CA SER A 189 0.76 14.09 8.25
C SER A 189 0.06 13.48 9.44
N TYR A 190 -1.02 12.76 9.15
CA TYR A 190 -1.74 11.94 10.10
C TYR A 190 -1.90 10.53 9.53
N GLN A 191 -1.62 9.51 10.34
CA GLN A 191 -1.79 8.12 9.95
C GLN A 191 -2.55 7.35 11.03
N ASP A 192 -3.59 6.65 10.61
CA ASP A 192 -4.28 5.61 11.39
C ASP A 192 -3.93 4.24 10.78
N TYR A 193 -3.34 3.38 11.60
CA TYR A 193 -2.89 2.05 11.19
C TYR A 193 -3.47 1.02 12.16
N LYS A 194 -4.19 0.04 11.59
CA LYS A 194 -4.77 -1.07 12.34
C LYS A 194 -4.31 -2.38 11.75
N ARG A 195 -3.77 -3.24 12.60
CA ARG A 195 -3.40 -4.59 12.23
C ARG A 195 -4.05 -5.57 13.20
N ARG A 196 -4.67 -6.60 12.65
CA ARG A 196 -5.25 -7.71 13.40
C ARG A 196 -4.72 -9.02 12.87
N THR A 197 -4.53 -9.98 13.76
CA THR A 197 -4.29 -11.37 13.41
C THR A 197 -5.54 -12.14 13.85
N GLN A 198 -6.09 -12.95 12.97
CA GLN A 198 -7.23 -13.81 13.25
C GLN A 198 -6.86 -15.24 12.88
N THR A 199 -6.97 -16.15 13.83
CA THR A 199 -6.72 -17.58 13.62
C THR A 199 -8.04 -18.33 13.68
N THR A 200 -8.37 -18.99 12.59
CA THR A 200 -9.55 -19.86 12.49
C THR A 200 -9.09 -21.32 12.47
N TRP A 201 -9.52 -22.08 13.44
CA TRP A 201 -9.32 -23.52 13.49
C TRP A 201 -10.45 -24.23 12.75
N THR A 202 -10.11 -25.33 12.10
CA THR A 202 -11.08 -26.20 11.40
C THR A 202 -10.74 -27.67 11.73
N ASP A 203 -11.71 -28.39 12.20
CA ASP A 203 -11.64 -29.86 12.30
C ASP A 203 -12.15 -30.44 10.97
N LEU A 204 -11.25 -31.08 10.21
CA LEU A 204 -11.55 -31.63 8.90
C LEU A 204 -12.46 -32.87 8.98
N SER A 205 -12.52 -33.54 10.12
CA SER A 205 -13.36 -34.73 10.33
C SER A 205 -14.83 -34.37 10.58
N THR A 206 -15.07 -33.29 11.29
CA THR A 206 -16.42 -32.82 11.66
C THR A 206 -16.88 -31.63 10.83
N GLY A 207 -15.94 -30.88 10.22
CA GLY A 207 -16.20 -29.61 9.55
C GLY A 207 -16.45 -28.44 10.50
N GLU A 208 -16.28 -28.64 11.80
CA GLU A 208 -16.46 -27.59 12.81
C GLU A 208 -15.38 -26.53 12.69
N LYS A 209 -15.78 -25.26 12.87
CA LYS A 209 -14.87 -24.10 12.83
C LYS A 209 -15.01 -23.26 14.09
N TRP A 210 -13.88 -22.81 14.66
CA TRP A 210 -13.87 -21.88 15.80
C TRP A 210 -12.72 -20.87 15.66
N LEU A 211 -12.89 -19.74 16.30
CA LEU A 211 -11.87 -18.69 16.37
C LEU A 211 -10.95 -18.92 17.57
N SER A 212 -9.66 -18.63 17.40
CA SER A 212 -8.73 -18.59 18.52
C SER A 212 -9.04 -17.38 19.42
N ALA A 213 -8.96 -17.58 20.74
CA ALA A 213 -9.09 -16.51 21.72
C ALA A 213 -7.83 -15.63 21.84
N GLU A 214 -6.71 -16.02 21.22
CA GLU A 214 -5.40 -15.37 21.33
C GLU A 214 -5.09 -14.46 20.14
N ASP A 215 -6.10 -13.89 19.48
CA ASP A 215 -5.88 -13.02 18.35
C ASP A 215 -5.27 -11.67 18.79
N ALA A 216 -4.13 -11.33 18.19
CA ALA A 216 -3.42 -10.09 18.48
C ALA A 216 -3.96 -8.92 17.63
N SER A 217 -4.17 -7.78 18.27
CA SER A 217 -4.47 -6.52 17.55
C SER A 217 -3.42 -5.46 17.87
N GLN A 218 -3.10 -4.64 16.88
CA GLN A 218 -2.21 -3.49 17.01
C GLN A 218 -2.83 -2.29 16.33
N ASP A 219 -3.12 -1.27 17.12
CA ASP A 219 -3.63 0.02 16.64
C ASP A 219 -2.56 1.08 16.89
N VAL A 220 -2.14 1.78 15.85
CA VAL A 220 -1.11 2.84 15.93
C VAL A 220 -1.61 4.09 15.23
N THR A 221 -1.65 5.18 15.96
CA THR A 221 -1.93 6.51 15.43
C THR A 221 -0.66 7.34 15.46
N GLN A 222 -0.30 7.96 14.34
CA GLN A 222 0.91 8.79 14.22
C GLN A 222 0.56 10.17 13.68
N TYR A 223 1.18 11.19 14.28
CA TYR A 223 1.13 12.58 13.81
C TYR A 223 2.56 13.05 13.49
N LYS A 224 2.73 13.73 12.39
CA LYS A 224 4.00 14.34 11.97
C LYS A 224 3.77 15.73 11.38
#